data_551e1fdabea9242c4f9f050efd87b19f
#
_entry.id   551e1fdabea9242c4f9f050efd87b19f
#
_cell.length_a   1.000
_cell.length_b   1.000
_cell.length_c   1.000
_cell.angle_alpha   90.00
_cell.angle_beta   90.00
_cell.angle_gamma   90.00
#
_symmetry.space_group_name_H-M   'P 1'
#
loop_
_entity.id
_entity.type
_entity.pdbx_description
1 polymer ?
#
loop_
_entity_poly.entity_id
_entity_poly.type
_entity_poly.pdbx_seq_one_letter_code
_entity_poly.pdbx_strand_id
1 'polypeptide(L)'
;ADKTISFRYLDNEQKRKLYDLYDNYFFKRQDDFWMKEAMHKLPYLKRATNMLICGEDLGMVPHCVPDVMEQLGILSLEIQRMPKKSGSEFFIPTEAPYLSVITPSTHDMSTIRGWWEEDRAKIISFYHQVLGQYGEPPVFCEAWVNRAIIIQHLYSPAMWSIFQLQDILGMSEK
;
A
#
# COMPACT_ATOMS: atom_id res chain seq x y z
N ALA A 1 -8.08 18.96 15.31
CA ALA A 1 -8.68 19.77 16.37
C ALA A 1 -7.97 21.13 16.48
N ASP A 2 -6.64 21.16 16.48
CA ASP A 2 -5.77 22.34 16.68
C ASP A 2 -6.03 23.54 15.75
N LYS A 3 -6.59 23.31 14.57
CA LYS A 3 -6.94 24.34 13.58
C LYS A 3 -8.32 24.98 13.81
N THR A 4 -9.13 24.46 14.73
CA THR A 4 -10.48 25.01 14.98
C THR A 4 -10.45 26.20 15.94
N ILE A 5 -11.40 27.13 15.74
CA ILE A 5 -11.54 28.30 16.62
C ILE A 5 -11.80 27.85 18.06
N SER A 6 -12.70 26.89 18.25
CA SER A 6 -13.05 26.36 19.57
C SER A 6 -11.84 25.83 20.34
N PHE A 7 -10.92 25.12 19.66
CA PHE A 7 -9.72 24.58 20.28
C PHE A 7 -8.78 25.68 20.80
N ARG A 8 -8.74 26.84 20.16
CA ARG A 8 -7.88 27.97 20.58
C ARG A 8 -8.27 28.54 21.93
N TYR A 9 -9.57 28.50 22.27
CA TYR A 9 -10.10 29.00 23.53
C TYR A 9 -9.98 28.04 24.72
N LEU A 10 -9.54 26.81 24.47
CA LEU A 10 -9.32 25.83 25.53
C LEU A 10 -8.04 26.16 26.30
N ASP A 11 -8.05 25.91 27.62
CA ASP A 11 -6.84 25.96 28.43
C ASP A 11 -5.91 24.75 28.12
N ASN A 12 -4.71 24.78 28.70
CA ASN A 12 -3.72 23.73 28.40
C ASN A 12 -4.10 22.36 28.95
N GLU A 13 -4.84 22.29 30.06
CA GLU A 13 -5.31 21.02 30.61
C GLU A 13 -6.41 20.41 29.73
N GLN A 14 -7.34 21.22 29.27
CA GLN A 14 -8.40 20.79 28.33
C GLN A 14 -7.80 20.33 27.01
N LYS A 15 -6.82 21.05 26.47
CA LYS A 15 -6.10 20.63 25.25
C LYS A 15 -5.42 19.29 25.44
N ARG A 16 -4.72 19.09 26.55
CA ARG A 16 -4.07 17.81 26.87
C ARG A 16 -5.08 16.68 26.94
N LYS A 17 -6.19 16.86 27.69
CA LYS A 17 -7.26 15.85 27.78
C LYS A 17 -7.85 15.48 26.41
N LEU A 18 -7.98 16.45 25.49
CA LEU A 18 -8.44 16.20 24.13
C LEU A 18 -7.43 15.40 23.30
N TYR A 19 -6.14 15.68 23.45
CA TYR A 19 -5.11 14.87 22.79
C TYR A 19 -5.06 13.46 23.36
N ASP A 20 -5.11 13.30 24.68
CA ASP A 20 -5.15 11.99 25.34
C ASP A 20 -6.39 11.16 24.89
N LEU A 21 -7.54 11.83 24.75
CA LEU A 21 -8.76 11.20 24.24
C LEU A 21 -8.63 10.80 22.77
N TYR A 22 -8.03 11.66 21.95
CA TYR A 22 -7.77 11.39 20.54
C TYR A 22 -6.87 10.16 20.37
N ASP A 23 -5.73 10.14 21.06
CA ASP A 23 -4.77 9.04 21.01
C ASP A 23 -5.41 7.73 21.51
N ASN A 24 -6.13 7.80 22.64
CA ASN A 24 -6.82 6.64 23.18
C ASN A 24 -7.88 6.11 22.22
N TYR A 25 -8.67 7.00 21.60
CA TYR A 25 -9.72 6.61 20.67
C TYR A 25 -9.16 5.99 19.39
N PHE A 26 -8.26 6.70 18.69
CA PHE A 26 -7.81 6.28 17.36
C PHE A 26 -6.72 5.22 17.37
N PHE A 27 -5.84 5.20 18.36
CA PHE A 27 -4.63 4.36 18.35
C PHE A 27 -4.58 3.29 19.45
N LYS A 28 -5.60 3.19 20.31
CA LYS A 28 -5.67 2.16 21.35
C LYS A 28 -7.02 1.46 21.35
N ARG A 29 -8.04 2.10 21.89
CA ARG A 29 -9.36 1.53 22.09
C ARG A 29 -10.03 1.03 20.81
N GLN A 30 -9.85 1.73 19.69
CA GLN A 30 -10.43 1.32 18.40
C GLN A 30 -9.70 0.10 17.83
N ASP A 31 -8.40 -0.01 18.03
CA ASP A 31 -7.64 -1.18 17.57
C ASP A 31 -8.19 -2.47 18.20
N ASP A 32 -8.35 -2.50 19.53
CA ASP A 32 -8.90 -3.63 20.25
C ASP A 32 -10.34 -3.96 19.82
N PHE A 33 -11.15 -2.93 19.65
CA PHE A 33 -12.52 -3.07 19.18
C PHE A 33 -12.58 -3.66 17.77
N TRP A 34 -11.79 -3.12 16.84
CA TRP A 34 -11.78 -3.58 15.45
C TRP A 34 -11.25 -5.00 15.32
N MET A 35 -10.19 -5.34 16.06
CA MET A 35 -9.67 -6.70 16.10
C MET A 35 -10.76 -7.69 16.56
N LYS A 36 -11.43 -7.40 17.66
CA LYS A 36 -12.52 -8.24 18.19
C LYS A 36 -13.66 -8.39 17.20
N GLU A 37 -14.13 -7.32 16.60
CA GLU A 37 -15.21 -7.32 15.62
C GLU A 37 -14.82 -8.06 14.33
N ALA A 38 -13.59 -7.87 13.85
CA ALA A 38 -13.07 -8.57 12.68
C ALA A 38 -13.01 -10.08 12.93
N MET A 39 -12.44 -10.52 14.05
CA MET A 39 -12.33 -11.94 14.41
C MET A 39 -13.69 -12.58 14.67
N HIS A 40 -14.71 -11.78 15.00
CA HIS A 40 -16.08 -12.27 15.11
C HIS A 40 -16.77 -12.42 13.74
N LYS A 41 -16.59 -11.48 12.82
CA LYS A 41 -17.33 -11.37 11.56
C LYS A 41 -16.64 -12.06 10.37
N LEU A 42 -15.36 -11.82 10.16
CA LEU A 42 -14.64 -12.29 8.98
C LEU A 42 -14.54 -13.82 8.84
N PRO A 43 -14.48 -14.63 9.90
CA PRO A 43 -14.54 -16.09 9.78
C PRO A 43 -15.83 -16.60 9.10
N TYR A 44 -16.95 -15.90 9.27
CA TYR A 44 -18.20 -16.27 8.58
C TYR A 44 -18.12 -15.97 7.09
N LEU A 45 -17.54 -14.82 6.72
CA LEU A 45 -17.27 -14.48 5.32
C LEU A 45 -16.39 -15.55 4.66
N LYS A 46 -15.30 -15.95 5.31
CA LYS A 46 -14.40 -16.99 4.81
C LYS A 46 -15.08 -18.34 4.59
N ARG A 47 -15.99 -18.73 5.48
CA ARG A 47 -16.73 -19.99 5.34
C ARG A 47 -17.84 -19.95 4.29
N ALA A 48 -18.27 -18.75 3.87
CA ALA A 48 -19.32 -18.58 2.87
C ALA A 48 -18.87 -18.87 1.44
N THR A 49 -17.56 -18.98 1.20
CA THR A 49 -17.00 -19.20 -0.13
C THR A 49 -15.73 -20.04 -0.08
N ASN A 50 -15.44 -20.74 -1.19
CA ASN A 50 -14.14 -21.41 -1.41
C ASN A 50 -13.16 -20.52 -2.18
N MET A 51 -13.50 -19.26 -2.46
CA MET A 51 -12.59 -18.30 -3.10
C MET A 51 -11.50 -17.86 -2.15
N LEU A 52 -10.33 -17.57 -2.71
CA LEU A 52 -9.28 -16.86 -2.01
C LEU A 52 -9.72 -15.41 -1.80
N ILE A 53 -9.62 -14.92 -0.56
CA ILE A 53 -10.05 -13.57 -0.21
C ILE A 53 -8.84 -12.67 -0.11
N CYS A 54 -8.88 -11.54 -0.80
CA CYS A 54 -7.91 -10.46 -0.69
C CYS A 54 -8.56 -9.27 0.03
N GLY A 55 -7.85 -8.67 0.98
CA GLY A 55 -8.25 -7.44 1.63
C GLY A 55 -7.53 -6.25 1.01
N GLU A 56 -8.24 -5.15 0.82
CA GLU A 56 -7.62 -3.87 0.54
C GLU A 56 -7.25 -3.19 1.86
N ASP A 57 -5.99 -3.24 2.23
CA ASP A 57 -5.43 -2.73 3.47
C ASP A 57 -4.49 -1.54 3.22
N LEU A 58 -4.96 -0.59 2.42
CA LEU A 58 -4.22 0.60 2.01
C LEU A 58 -4.54 1.81 2.91
N GLY A 59 -3.59 2.76 2.96
CA GLY A 59 -3.76 4.00 3.69
C GLY A 59 -3.65 3.84 5.20
N MET A 60 -4.52 4.53 5.94
CA MET A 60 -4.48 4.58 7.41
C MET A 60 -5.35 3.45 8.00
N VAL A 61 -4.77 2.26 8.10
CA VAL A 61 -5.44 1.10 8.70
C VAL A 61 -5.05 0.93 10.18
N PRO A 62 -5.93 0.36 11.04
CA PRO A 62 -5.58 0.02 12.42
C PRO A 62 -4.41 -0.95 12.49
N HIS A 63 -3.63 -0.88 13.58
CA HIS A 63 -2.44 -1.73 13.74
C HIS A 63 -2.77 -3.23 13.80
N CYS A 64 -3.99 -3.58 14.21
CA CYS A 64 -4.44 -4.97 14.27
C CYS A 64 -4.71 -5.62 12.90
N VAL A 65 -4.81 -4.83 11.82
CA VAL A 65 -5.24 -5.34 10.50
C VAL A 65 -4.29 -6.40 9.94
N PRO A 66 -2.95 -6.22 9.92
CA PRO A 66 -2.04 -7.26 9.43
C PRO A 66 -2.18 -8.58 10.19
N ASP A 67 -2.25 -8.53 11.52
CA ASP A 67 -2.38 -9.72 12.37
C ASP A 67 -3.69 -10.46 12.12
N VAL A 68 -4.79 -9.72 11.96
CA VAL A 68 -6.11 -10.30 11.65
C VAL A 68 -6.10 -10.96 10.27
N MET A 69 -5.51 -10.31 9.28
CA MET A 69 -5.43 -10.85 7.92
C MET A 69 -4.58 -12.13 7.88
N GLU A 70 -3.42 -12.12 8.55
CA GLU A 70 -2.56 -13.29 8.65
C GLU A 70 -3.26 -14.47 9.34
N GLN A 71 -3.87 -14.24 10.51
CA GLN A 71 -4.61 -15.27 11.25
C GLN A 71 -5.77 -15.88 10.45
N LEU A 72 -6.41 -15.08 9.63
CA LEU A 72 -7.52 -15.53 8.80
C LEU A 72 -7.09 -16.01 7.41
N GLY A 73 -5.80 -15.89 7.04
CA GLY A 73 -5.32 -16.21 5.71
C GLY A 73 -6.02 -15.36 4.63
N ILE A 74 -6.22 -14.08 4.91
CA ILE A 74 -6.69 -13.07 3.95
C ILE A 74 -5.44 -12.41 3.36
N LEU A 75 -5.35 -12.36 2.04
CA LEU A 75 -4.19 -11.76 1.36
C LEU A 75 -4.19 -10.25 1.54
N SER A 76 -3.04 -9.69 1.87
CA SER A 76 -2.81 -8.25 1.84
C SER A 76 -2.59 -7.74 0.41
N LEU A 77 -2.74 -6.44 0.18
CA LEU A 77 -2.45 -5.79 -1.10
C LEU A 77 -1.16 -4.99 -0.99
N GLU A 78 -0.15 -5.35 -1.80
CA GLU A 78 1.12 -4.65 -1.86
C GLU A 78 1.25 -3.90 -3.19
N ILE A 79 1.36 -2.58 -3.13
CA ILE A 79 1.48 -1.72 -4.32
C ILE A 79 2.84 -1.06 -4.31
N GLN A 80 3.64 -1.28 -5.38
CA GLN A 80 5.01 -0.77 -5.45
C GLN A 80 5.11 0.74 -5.25
N ARG A 81 4.16 1.49 -5.79
CA ARG A 81 4.14 2.96 -5.73
C ARG A 81 3.41 3.53 -4.52
N MET A 82 2.91 2.67 -3.64
CA MET A 82 2.16 3.06 -2.44
C MET A 82 2.55 2.18 -1.25
N PRO A 83 3.79 2.35 -0.73
CA PRO A 83 4.27 1.54 0.38
C PRO A 83 3.47 1.81 1.66
N LYS A 84 3.18 0.78 2.43
CA LYS A 84 2.52 0.88 3.74
C LYS A 84 3.46 1.36 4.84
N LYS A 85 4.77 1.12 4.66
CA LYS A 85 5.79 1.51 5.63
C LYS A 85 6.02 3.02 5.57
N SER A 86 5.83 3.69 6.70
CA SER A 86 6.11 5.12 6.83
C SER A 86 7.58 5.43 6.53
N GLY A 87 7.83 6.47 5.74
CA GLY A 87 9.17 6.90 5.35
C GLY A 87 9.78 6.15 4.17
N SER A 88 9.12 5.13 3.64
CA SER A 88 9.51 4.50 2.38
C SER A 88 8.83 5.21 1.21
N GLU A 89 9.57 5.46 0.14
CA GLU A 89 9.02 6.07 -1.07
C GLU A 89 8.41 5.00 -2.00
N PHE A 90 9.00 3.80 -2.00
CA PHE A 90 8.56 2.67 -2.80
C PHE A 90 8.54 1.39 -1.97
N PHE A 91 7.66 0.48 -2.35
CA PHE A 91 7.67 -0.89 -1.86
C PHE A 91 8.61 -1.74 -2.71
N ILE A 92 9.41 -2.57 -2.07
CA ILE A 92 10.35 -3.47 -2.77
C ILE A 92 9.69 -4.84 -2.96
N PRO A 93 9.42 -5.29 -4.19
CA PRO A 93 8.68 -6.51 -4.45
C PRO A 93 9.22 -7.78 -3.79
N THR A 94 10.54 -7.88 -3.59
CA THR A 94 11.18 -9.03 -2.92
C THR A 94 10.91 -9.08 -1.41
N GLU A 95 10.39 -8.01 -0.81
CA GLU A 95 10.01 -7.93 0.61
C GLU A 95 8.53 -8.28 0.84
N ALA A 96 7.80 -8.64 -0.22
CA ALA A 96 6.37 -8.95 -0.10
C ALA A 96 6.14 -10.17 0.81
N PRO A 97 5.17 -10.13 1.73
CA PRO A 97 4.77 -11.30 2.47
C PRO A 97 4.16 -12.36 1.54
N TYR A 98 4.31 -13.64 1.88
CA TYR A 98 3.72 -14.71 1.06
C TYR A 98 2.19 -14.55 0.91
N LEU A 99 1.49 -14.26 2.00
CA LEU A 99 0.03 -14.04 1.99
C LEU A 99 -0.31 -12.64 1.46
N SER A 100 0.08 -12.36 0.22
CA SER A 100 -0.22 -11.08 -0.42
C SER A 100 -0.53 -11.22 -1.90
N VAL A 101 -1.17 -10.17 -2.41
CA VAL A 101 -1.26 -9.83 -3.82
C VAL A 101 -0.35 -8.64 -4.07
N ILE A 102 0.54 -8.73 -5.03
CA ILE A 102 1.41 -7.62 -5.42
C ILE A 102 1.06 -7.09 -6.79
N THR A 103 1.13 -5.78 -6.96
CA THR A 103 0.86 -5.11 -8.23
C THR A 103 1.69 -3.83 -8.37
N PRO A 104 2.15 -3.46 -9.59
CA PRO A 104 2.79 -2.17 -9.80
C PRO A 104 1.83 -0.99 -9.64
N SER A 105 0.55 -1.19 -9.93
CA SER A 105 -0.50 -0.18 -9.89
C SER A 105 -1.89 -0.81 -9.79
N THR A 106 -2.89 0.00 -9.40
CA THR A 106 -4.31 -0.39 -9.38
C THR A 106 -5.10 0.37 -10.44
N HIS A 107 -6.39 0.05 -10.57
CA HIS A 107 -7.31 0.77 -11.47
C HIS A 107 -7.52 2.24 -11.12
N ASP A 108 -7.16 2.65 -9.88
CA ASP A 108 -7.25 4.03 -9.40
C ASP A 108 -5.93 4.81 -9.59
N MET A 109 -4.95 4.20 -10.24
CA MET A 109 -3.62 4.78 -10.45
C MET A 109 -3.27 4.76 -11.94
N SER A 110 -2.35 5.63 -12.34
CA SER A 110 -1.80 5.61 -13.69
C SER A 110 -1.10 4.28 -13.99
N THR A 111 -1.11 3.86 -15.25
CA THR A 111 -0.26 2.76 -15.73
C THR A 111 1.21 3.04 -15.47
N ILE A 112 2.08 2.05 -15.56
CA ILE A 112 3.53 2.25 -15.41
C ILE A 112 4.01 3.34 -16.37
N ARG A 113 3.57 3.31 -17.62
CA ARG A 113 3.96 4.28 -18.64
C ARG A 113 3.48 5.70 -18.30
N GLY A 114 2.22 5.87 -17.91
CA GLY A 114 1.68 7.16 -17.49
C GLY A 114 2.42 7.72 -16.27
N TRP A 115 2.61 6.90 -15.25
CA TRP A 115 3.32 7.30 -14.05
C TRP A 115 4.77 7.72 -14.31
N TRP A 116 5.48 7.07 -15.23
CA TRP A 116 6.85 7.42 -15.57
C TRP A 116 7.00 8.86 -16.08
N GLU A 117 5.95 9.41 -16.61
CA GLU A 117 5.92 10.75 -17.19
C GLU A 117 5.31 11.82 -16.26
N GLU A 118 4.78 11.43 -15.08
CA GLU A 118 4.08 12.35 -14.17
C GLU A 118 5.02 13.19 -13.29
N ASP A 119 6.00 12.56 -12.66
CA ASP A 119 6.86 13.20 -11.64
C ASP A 119 8.32 12.81 -11.83
N ARG A 120 9.07 13.68 -12.48
CA ARG A 120 10.48 13.43 -12.80
C ARG A 120 11.35 13.17 -11.56
N ALA A 121 11.08 13.83 -10.45
CA ALA A 121 11.88 13.65 -9.24
C ALA A 121 11.69 12.25 -8.65
N LYS A 122 10.44 11.76 -8.60
CA LYS A 122 10.13 10.38 -8.19
C LYS A 122 10.73 9.35 -9.14
N ILE A 123 10.71 9.62 -10.43
CA ILE A 123 11.27 8.70 -11.42
C ILE A 123 12.79 8.59 -11.29
N ILE A 124 13.50 9.69 -11.05
CA ILE A 124 14.94 9.65 -10.78
C ILE A 124 15.23 8.81 -9.52
N SER A 125 14.46 9.02 -8.46
CA SER A 125 14.57 8.23 -7.23
C SER A 125 14.33 6.74 -7.49
N PHE A 126 13.25 6.40 -8.18
CA PHE A 126 12.91 5.02 -8.54
C PHE A 126 13.98 4.36 -9.43
N TYR A 127 14.46 5.08 -10.44
CA TYR A 127 15.47 4.61 -11.38
C TYR A 127 16.75 4.21 -10.67
N HIS A 128 17.19 5.02 -9.70
CA HIS A 128 18.41 4.74 -8.94
C HIS A 128 18.17 3.70 -7.84
N GLN A 129 17.13 3.85 -7.02
CA GLN A 129 16.94 3.04 -5.82
C GLN A 129 16.30 1.68 -6.11
N VAL A 130 15.37 1.61 -7.05
CA VAL A 130 14.59 0.40 -7.31
C VAL A 130 15.08 -0.35 -8.54
N LEU A 131 15.37 0.36 -9.63
CA LEU A 131 15.92 -0.26 -10.84
C LEU A 131 17.44 -0.44 -10.80
N GLY A 132 18.12 0.16 -9.82
CA GLY A 132 19.58 0.05 -9.68
C GLY A 132 20.38 0.63 -10.85
N GLN A 133 19.81 1.58 -11.57
CA GLN A 133 20.42 2.20 -12.73
C GLN A 133 21.16 3.48 -12.35
N TYR A 134 22.09 3.93 -13.20
CA TYR A 134 22.86 5.14 -13.00
C TYR A 134 22.60 6.15 -14.13
N GLY A 135 22.83 7.43 -13.84
CA GLY A 135 22.63 8.51 -14.80
C GLY A 135 21.17 8.97 -14.88
N GLU A 136 20.83 9.64 -15.98
CA GLU A 136 19.49 10.17 -16.19
C GLU A 136 18.54 9.09 -16.71
N PRO A 137 17.36 8.92 -16.08
CA PRO A 137 16.35 8.02 -16.62
C PRO A 137 15.80 8.52 -17.97
N PRO A 138 15.34 7.61 -18.85
CA PRO A 138 14.67 7.99 -20.09
C PRO A 138 13.52 8.98 -19.81
N VAL A 139 13.30 9.91 -20.74
CA VAL A 139 12.19 10.88 -20.63
C VAL A 139 10.86 10.17 -20.74
N PHE A 140 10.74 9.25 -21.69
CA PHE A 140 9.57 8.42 -21.90
C PHE A 140 9.78 7.02 -21.30
N CYS A 141 8.70 6.37 -20.92
CA CYS A 141 8.75 5.00 -20.44
C CYS A 141 9.06 4.04 -21.59
N GLU A 142 10.30 3.64 -21.70
CA GLU A 142 10.74 2.64 -22.68
C GLU A 142 10.25 1.24 -22.30
N ALA A 143 10.12 0.36 -23.29
CA ALA A 143 9.60 -1.00 -23.09
C ALA A 143 10.39 -1.81 -22.06
N TRP A 144 11.70 -1.62 -21.97
CA TRP A 144 12.53 -2.32 -21.00
C TRP A 144 12.24 -1.91 -19.55
N VAL A 145 11.85 -0.64 -19.31
CA VAL A 145 11.43 -0.17 -17.97
C VAL A 145 10.20 -0.91 -17.52
N ASN A 146 9.16 -0.95 -18.36
CA ASN A 146 7.93 -1.71 -18.09
C ASN A 146 8.26 -3.18 -17.79
N ARG A 147 9.10 -3.78 -18.62
CA ARG A 147 9.54 -5.18 -18.46
C ARG A 147 10.28 -5.38 -17.14
N ALA A 148 11.20 -4.48 -16.75
CA ALA A 148 11.95 -4.58 -15.52
C ALA A 148 11.02 -4.53 -14.29
N ILE A 149 10.05 -3.62 -14.27
CA ILE A 149 9.06 -3.51 -13.19
C ILE A 149 8.21 -4.79 -13.09
N ILE A 150 7.70 -5.29 -14.19
CA ILE A 150 6.88 -6.53 -14.19
C ILE A 150 7.71 -7.73 -13.71
N ILE A 151 8.94 -7.85 -14.17
CA ILE A 151 9.85 -8.92 -13.75
C ILE A 151 10.12 -8.87 -12.23
N GLN A 152 10.33 -7.68 -11.64
CA GLN A 152 10.48 -7.56 -10.19
C GLN A 152 9.29 -8.13 -9.43
N HIS A 153 8.08 -7.89 -9.91
CA HIS A 153 6.86 -8.43 -9.29
C HIS A 153 6.72 -9.95 -9.48
N LEU A 154 7.10 -10.48 -10.64
CA LEU A 154 7.10 -11.92 -10.89
C LEU A 154 8.11 -12.69 -10.02
N TYR A 155 9.20 -12.04 -9.64
CA TYR A 155 10.19 -12.61 -8.70
C TYR A 155 9.87 -12.35 -7.22
N SER A 156 8.74 -11.73 -6.91
CA SER A 156 8.32 -11.53 -5.54
C SER A 156 7.90 -12.85 -4.88
N PRO A 157 8.01 -12.98 -3.55
CA PRO A 157 7.50 -14.13 -2.82
C PRO A 157 5.97 -14.08 -2.62
N ALA A 158 5.28 -13.03 -3.08
CA ALA A 158 3.83 -12.89 -2.96
C ALA A 158 3.10 -14.07 -3.64
N MET A 159 1.96 -14.47 -3.07
CA MET A 159 1.16 -15.57 -3.61
C MET A 159 0.64 -15.26 -5.01
N TRP A 160 0.31 -14.00 -5.28
CA TRP A 160 -0.20 -13.54 -6.58
C TRP A 160 0.45 -12.24 -7.02
N SER A 161 0.85 -12.19 -8.30
CA SER A 161 1.24 -10.96 -8.99
C SER A 161 0.19 -10.63 -10.03
N ILE A 162 -0.47 -9.48 -9.91
CA ILE A 162 -1.54 -9.06 -10.82
C ILE A 162 -1.10 -7.80 -11.56
N PHE A 163 -1.32 -7.79 -12.87
CA PHE A 163 -0.91 -6.72 -13.76
C PHE A 163 -2.08 -6.17 -14.56
N GLN A 164 -2.08 -4.88 -14.79
CA GLN A 164 -2.98 -4.28 -15.77
C GLN A 164 -2.55 -4.69 -17.17
N LEU A 165 -3.52 -4.93 -18.04
CA LEU A 165 -3.24 -5.32 -19.45
C LEU A 165 -2.38 -4.27 -20.16
N GLN A 166 -2.61 -2.99 -19.89
CA GLN A 166 -1.86 -1.87 -20.44
C GLN A 166 -0.36 -1.96 -20.09
N ASP A 167 -0.04 -2.38 -18.86
CA ASP A 167 1.34 -2.52 -18.41
C ASP A 167 2.04 -3.71 -19.09
N ILE A 168 1.30 -4.82 -19.34
CA ILE A 168 1.81 -5.95 -20.12
C ILE A 168 2.07 -5.55 -21.58
N LEU A 169 1.14 -4.82 -22.19
CA LEU A 169 1.30 -4.34 -23.56
C LEU A 169 2.43 -3.31 -23.68
N GLY A 170 2.70 -2.55 -22.62
CA GLY A 170 3.81 -1.59 -22.54
C GLY A 170 5.21 -2.23 -22.63
N MET A 171 5.35 -3.56 -22.52
CA MET A 171 6.62 -4.27 -22.71
C MET A 171 7.02 -4.44 -24.18
N SER A 172 6.14 -4.13 -25.12
CA SER A 172 6.44 -4.19 -26.56
C SER A 172 7.03 -2.88 -27.06
N GLU A 173 8.09 -2.97 -27.83
CA GLU A 173 8.56 -1.90 -28.68
C GLU A 173 7.65 -1.83 -29.92
N LYS A 174 6.80 -0.82 -29.99
CA LYS A 174 6.04 -0.52 -31.21
C LYS A 174 6.29 0.92 -31.61
#